data_818eea90ab034dcd21f2005e4210d8aa
#
_entry.id   818eea90ab034dcd21f2005e4210d8aa
#
_cell.length_a   1.000
_cell.length_b   1.000
_cell.length_c   1.000
_cell.angle_alpha   90.00
_cell.angle_beta   90.00
_cell.angle_gamma   90.00
#
_symmetry.space_group_name_H-M   'P 1'
#
loop_
_entity.id
_entity.type
_entity.pdbx_description
1 polymer ?
#
loop_
_entity_poly.entity_id
_entity_poly.type
_entity_poly.pdbx_seq_one_letter_code
_entity_poly.pdbx_strand_id
1 'polypeptide(L)'
;HRMGMPAGVCPEAWCIDHPEAIRAVHSGYRKAGADIIYAATFGANRLKLAEYGLSDVKAINRKLVRLAKEAAEGKALVAGDVGPTGRFVAPFGPLDFEEAVGIFKEQIEGLLAEGADLLVIETMMDIQEARAALIAARELTGLFTIVTMTFEKDGRTLNGTDPVTALVTLQSLGADAVGCNCSTGPEDMMRFIAAMKPHATVPLAAKP
;
A
#
# COMPACT_ATOMS: atom_id res chain seq x y z
N HIS A 1 1.57 -14.74 12.33
CA HIS A 1 1.86 -15.53 13.53
C HIS A 1 0.91 -16.72 13.73
N ARG A 2 -0.42 -16.59 13.51
CA ARG A 2 -1.35 -17.75 13.63
C ARG A 2 -1.05 -18.89 12.64
N MET A 3 -0.41 -18.61 11.51
CA MET A 3 -0.02 -19.59 10.49
C MET A 3 1.44 -20.06 10.65
N GLY A 4 2.09 -19.77 11.77
CA GLY A 4 3.43 -20.24 12.10
C GLY A 4 4.59 -19.33 11.68
N MET A 5 4.32 -18.12 11.17
CA MET A 5 5.41 -17.18 10.83
C MET A 5 6.16 -16.75 12.08
N PRO A 6 7.49 -16.98 12.16
CA PRO A 6 8.31 -16.52 13.29
C PRO A 6 8.39 -14.99 13.38
N ALA A 7 8.74 -14.48 14.57
CA ALA A 7 9.10 -13.08 14.70
C ALA A 7 10.46 -12.81 14.04
N GLY A 8 10.64 -11.60 13.50
CA GLY A 8 11.91 -11.13 12.96
C GLY A 8 12.28 -11.63 11.56
N VAL A 9 11.41 -12.39 10.90
CA VAL A 9 11.60 -12.77 9.49
C VAL A 9 10.94 -11.78 8.56
N CYS A 10 11.44 -11.70 7.31
CA CYS A 10 10.77 -10.94 6.25
C CYS A 10 9.42 -11.59 5.92
N PRO A 11 8.28 -10.88 6.11
CA PRO A 11 6.97 -11.47 5.85
C PRO A 11 6.79 -11.88 4.39
N GLU A 12 7.29 -11.08 3.47
CA GLU A 12 7.20 -11.31 2.02
C GLU A 12 7.94 -12.58 1.60
N ALA A 13 9.18 -12.75 2.06
CA ALA A 13 9.96 -13.96 1.79
C ALA A 13 9.31 -15.19 2.44
N TRP A 14 8.86 -15.07 3.69
CA TRP A 14 8.18 -16.14 4.37
C TRP A 14 6.91 -16.59 3.62
N CYS A 15 6.11 -15.68 3.08
CA CYS A 15 4.94 -16.00 2.27
C CYS A 15 5.29 -16.72 0.97
N ILE A 16 6.45 -16.45 0.38
CA ILE A 16 6.95 -17.15 -0.81
C ILE A 16 7.37 -18.58 -0.47
N ASP A 17 8.01 -18.78 0.68
CA ASP A 17 8.48 -20.10 1.15
C ASP A 17 7.33 -20.96 1.71
N HIS A 18 6.22 -20.31 2.11
CA HIS A 18 5.02 -20.96 2.66
C HIS A 18 3.76 -20.55 1.87
N PRO A 19 3.71 -20.86 0.57
CA PRO A 19 2.64 -20.38 -0.32
C PRO A 19 1.25 -20.87 0.08
N GLU A 20 1.15 -22.03 0.73
CA GLU A 20 -0.11 -22.58 1.26
C GLU A 20 -0.71 -21.68 2.34
N ALA A 21 0.12 -21.08 3.19
CA ALA A 21 -0.34 -20.18 4.25
C ALA A 21 -0.98 -18.91 3.69
N ILE A 22 -0.29 -18.23 2.75
CA ILE A 22 -0.83 -17.00 2.17
C ILE A 22 -2.03 -17.26 1.25
N ARG A 23 -2.03 -18.38 0.50
CA ARG A 23 -3.20 -18.79 -0.29
C ARG A 23 -4.42 -19.06 0.60
N ALA A 24 -4.23 -19.67 1.77
CA ALA A 24 -5.32 -19.90 2.73
C ALA A 24 -5.92 -18.56 3.20
N VAL A 25 -5.10 -17.54 3.48
CA VAL A 25 -5.55 -16.22 3.86
C VAL A 25 -6.35 -15.57 2.72
N HIS A 26 -5.79 -15.49 1.53
CA HIS A 26 -6.46 -14.88 0.36
C HIS A 26 -7.77 -15.59 0.01
N SER A 27 -7.76 -16.93 0.01
CA SER A 27 -8.98 -17.73 -0.21
C SER A 27 -10.04 -17.51 0.88
N GLY A 28 -9.61 -17.28 2.12
CA GLY A 28 -10.49 -16.94 3.23
C GLY A 28 -11.24 -15.63 2.99
N TYR A 29 -10.53 -14.57 2.60
CA TYR A 29 -11.14 -13.28 2.25
C TYR A 29 -12.07 -13.40 1.05
N ARG A 30 -11.66 -14.10 -0.01
CA ARG A 30 -12.52 -14.36 -1.18
C ARG A 30 -13.81 -15.09 -0.79
N LYS A 31 -13.70 -16.15 0.01
CA LYS A 31 -14.87 -16.91 0.50
C LYS A 31 -15.80 -16.08 1.38
N ALA A 32 -15.26 -15.10 2.09
CA ALA A 32 -16.02 -14.13 2.88
C ALA A 32 -16.70 -13.03 2.03
N GLY A 33 -16.49 -13.03 0.71
CA GLY A 33 -17.12 -12.09 -0.22
C GLY A 33 -16.34 -10.81 -0.48
N ALA A 34 -15.02 -10.81 -0.23
CA ALA A 34 -14.19 -9.66 -0.60
C ALA A 34 -14.10 -9.51 -2.13
N ASP A 35 -14.39 -8.31 -2.63
CA ASP A 35 -14.26 -7.98 -4.05
C ASP A 35 -12.82 -7.73 -4.46
N ILE A 36 -11.96 -7.32 -3.51
CA ILE A 36 -10.54 -7.02 -3.70
C ILE A 36 -9.72 -7.79 -2.68
N ILE A 37 -8.65 -8.45 -3.15
CA ILE A 37 -7.63 -9.11 -2.33
C ILE A 37 -6.32 -8.33 -2.49
N TYR A 38 -5.69 -7.95 -1.39
CA TYR A 38 -4.37 -7.32 -1.41
C TYR A 38 -3.29 -8.40 -1.50
N ALA A 39 -2.39 -8.27 -2.45
CA ALA A 39 -1.19 -9.11 -2.49
C ALA A 39 -0.32 -8.84 -1.25
N ALA A 40 0.42 -9.84 -0.79
CA ALA A 40 1.27 -9.71 0.39
C ALA A 40 2.59 -8.98 0.07
N THR A 41 2.49 -7.76 -0.50
CA THR A 41 3.61 -6.99 -1.04
C THR A 41 3.88 -5.68 -0.30
N PHE A 42 3.23 -5.46 0.85
CA PHE A 42 3.30 -4.23 1.64
C PHE A 42 4.74 -3.73 1.88
N GLY A 43 5.63 -4.60 2.35
CA GLY A 43 7.04 -4.28 2.62
C GLY A 43 7.99 -4.66 1.49
N ALA A 44 7.50 -4.99 0.29
CA ALA A 44 8.33 -5.52 -0.79
C ALA A 44 9.06 -4.44 -1.61
N ASN A 45 9.42 -3.31 -1.03
CA ASN A 45 10.31 -2.32 -1.62
C ASN A 45 11.79 -2.59 -1.27
N ARG A 46 12.73 -2.03 -2.04
CA ARG A 46 14.15 -2.35 -1.89
C ARG A 46 14.74 -1.98 -0.54
N LEU A 47 14.24 -0.91 0.13
CA LEU A 47 14.76 -0.52 1.42
C LEU A 47 14.36 -1.50 2.51
N LYS A 48 13.10 -1.93 2.52
CA LYS A 48 12.59 -2.92 3.46
C LYS A 48 13.19 -4.30 3.24
N LEU A 49 13.27 -4.74 1.99
CA LEU A 49 13.87 -6.03 1.66
C LEU A 49 15.36 -6.10 2.00
N ALA A 50 16.10 -5.00 1.83
CA ALA A 50 17.51 -4.92 2.17
C ALA A 50 17.78 -5.12 3.68
N GLU A 51 16.84 -4.78 4.57
CA GLU A 51 16.94 -5.06 6.01
C GLU A 51 17.08 -6.56 6.31
N TYR A 52 16.65 -7.41 5.36
CA TYR A 52 16.71 -8.87 5.44
C TYR A 52 17.70 -9.49 4.46
N GLY A 53 18.57 -8.67 3.83
CA GLY A 53 19.55 -9.14 2.86
C GLY A 53 18.97 -9.57 1.51
N LEU A 54 17.75 -9.14 1.19
CA LEU A 54 17.06 -9.44 -0.06
C LEU A 54 17.18 -8.27 -1.04
N SER A 55 17.40 -8.57 -2.34
CA SER A 55 17.64 -7.56 -3.38
C SER A 55 16.78 -7.70 -4.63
N ASP A 56 16.16 -8.87 -4.84
CA ASP A 56 15.34 -9.09 -6.05
C ASP A 56 13.90 -8.62 -5.86
N VAL A 57 13.73 -7.29 -5.81
CA VAL A 57 12.44 -6.62 -5.57
C VAL A 57 11.38 -7.08 -6.57
N LYS A 58 11.71 -7.07 -7.87
CA LYS A 58 10.75 -7.41 -8.93
C LYS A 58 10.29 -8.86 -8.87
N ALA A 59 11.21 -9.81 -8.68
CA ALA A 59 10.85 -11.22 -8.59
C ALA A 59 10.00 -11.55 -7.34
N ILE A 60 10.30 -10.91 -6.20
CA ILE A 60 9.52 -11.07 -4.96
C ILE A 60 8.09 -10.57 -5.17
N ASN A 61 7.92 -9.35 -5.67
CA ASN A 61 6.60 -8.79 -5.94
C ASN A 61 5.80 -9.64 -6.95
N ARG A 62 6.42 -10.07 -8.05
CA ARG A 62 5.79 -10.96 -9.03
C ARG A 62 5.27 -12.25 -8.40
N LYS A 63 6.09 -12.94 -7.60
CA LYS A 63 5.69 -14.18 -6.94
C LYS A 63 4.48 -13.98 -6.04
N LEU A 64 4.47 -12.92 -5.25
CA LEU A 64 3.39 -12.62 -4.30
C LEU A 64 2.07 -12.24 -5.01
N VAL A 65 2.13 -11.45 -6.09
CA VAL A 65 0.96 -11.15 -6.93
C VAL A 65 0.41 -12.44 -7.56
N ARG A 66 1.26 -13.33 -8.08
CA ARG A 66 0.85 -14.62 -8.62
C ARG A 66 0.09 -15.45 -7.59
N LEU A 67 0.60 -15.58 -6.37
CA LEU A 67 -0.07 -16.30 -5.29
C LEU A 67 -1.46 -15.72 -4.96
N ALA A 68 -1.59 -14.39 -4.97
CA ALA A 68 -2.88 -13.73 -4.78
C ALA A 68 -3.84 -13.98 -5.95
N LYS A 69 -3.36 -13.91 -7.20
CA LYS A 69 -4.16 -14.21 -8.41
C LYS A 69 -4.66 -15.66 -8.42
N GLU A 70 -3.79 -16.62 -8.08
CA GLU A 70 -4.18 -18.03 -7.97
C GLU A 70 -5.29 -18.21 -6.94
N ALA A 71 -5.19 -17.57 -5.76
CA ALA A 71 -6.19 -17.67 -4.71
C ALA A 71 -7.49 -16.90 -5.03
N ALA A 72 -7.42 -15.85 -5.81
CA ALA A 72 -8.58 -15.07 -6.28
C ALA A 72 -9.45 -15.86 -7.26
N GLU A 73 -8.89 -16.80 -8.04
CA GLU A 73 -9.61 -17.64 -9.03
C GLU A 73 -10.47 -16.82 -10.01
N GLY A 74 -10.09 -15.61 -10.32
CA GLY A 74 -10.87 -14.68 -11.15
C GLY A 74 -12.19 -14.19 -10.54
N LYS A 75 -12.41 -14.43 -9.24
CA LYS A 75 -13.64 -14.06 -8.50
C LYS A 75 -13.45 -12.82 -7.63
N ALA A 76 -12.24 -12.31 -7.52
CA ALA A 76 -11.89 -11.08 -6.85
C ALA A 76 -10.77 -10.39 -7.63
N LEU A 77 -10.72 -9.06 -7.57
CA LEU A 77 -9.59 -8.29 -8.08
C LEU A 77 -8.38 -8.45 -7.16
N VAL A 78 -7.19 -8.36 -7.71
CA VAL A 78 -5.94 -8.40 -6.95
C VAL A 78 -5.28 -7.03 -6.98
N ALA A 79 -5.16 -6.42 -5.81
CA ALA A 79 -4.45 -5.17 -5.62
C ALA A 79 -2.95 -5.43 -5.38
N GLY A 80 -2.09 -4.74 -6.12
CA GLY A 80 -0.70 -4.58 -5.77
C GLY A 80 -0.61 -3.64 -4.57
N ASP A 81 -0.11 -4.14 -3.44
CA ASP A 81 -0.05 -3.41 -2.17
C ASP A 81 1.33 -2.77 -1.99
N VAL A 82 1.35 -1.46 -1.76
CA VAL A 82 2.55 -0.62 -1.65
C VAL A 82 2.52 0.09 -0.31
N GLY A 83 3.33 -0.35 0.62
CA GLY A 83 3.53 0.30 1.92
C GLY A 83 4.70 1.29 1.93
N PRO A 84 4.92 1.99 3.06
CA PRO A 84 5.99 2.97 3.20
C PRO A 84 7.39 2.33 3.17
N THR A 85 8.39 3.11 2.77
CA THR A 85 9.79 2.69 2.77
C THR A 85 10.37 2.54 4.18
N GLY A 86 9.71 3.17 5.16
CA GLY A 86 10.20 3.28 6.54
C GLY A 86 11.19 4.44 6.72
N ARG A 87 11.33 5.31 5.72
CA ARG A 87 12.16 6.52 5.79
C ARG A 87 11.36 7.74 5.37
N PHE A 88 11.49 8.82 6.11
CA PHE A 88 10.91 10.09 5.74
C PHE A 88 11.66 10.71 4.56
N VAL A 89 10.92 11.35 3.67
CA VAL A 89 11.45 12.10 2.55
C VAL A 89 11.91 13.49 3.01
N ALA A 90 12.90 14.05 2.35
CA ALA A 90 13.37 15.41 2.64
C ALA A 90 12.22 16.43 2.56
N PRO A 91 12.17 17.45 3.43
CA PRO A 91 13.18 17.84 4.42
C PRO A 91 13.05 17.11 5.79
N PHE A 92 12.03 16.27 6.00
CA PHE A 92 11.78 15.61 7.29
C PHE A 92 12.70 14.41 7.56
N GLY A 93 13.27 13.83 6.51
CA GLY A 93 14.18 12.71 6.58
C GLY A 93 15.28 12.77 5.52
N PRO A 94 16.14 11.75 5.48
CA PRO A 94 17.30 11.72 4.60
C PRO A 94 16.99 11.25 3.17
N LEU A 95 15.78 10.73 2.90
CA LEU A 95 15.45 10.15 1.60
C LEU A 95 15.19 11.27 0.59
N ASP A 96 15.92 11.25 -0.52
CA ASP A 96 15.67 12.15 -1.65
C ASP A 96 14.33 11.81 -2.32
N PHE A 97 13.62 12.83 -2.83
CA PHE A 97 12.29 12.64 -3.42
C PHE A 97 12.34 11.78 -4.70
N GLU A 98 13.29 12.05 -5.60
CA GLU A 98 13.44 11.30 -6.84
C GLU A 98 13.93 9.86 -6.58
N GLU A 99 14.76 9.69 -5.54
CA GLU A 99 15.13 8.36 -5.08
C GLU A 99 13.89 7.58 -4.58
N ALA A 100 13.01 8.22 -3.80
CA ALA A 100 11.75 7.62 -3.37
C ALA A 100 10.86 7.21 -4.55
N VAL A 101 10.71 8.07 -5.57
CA VAL A 101 10.01 7.73 -6.82
C VAL A 101 10.62 6.50 -7.47
N GLY A 102 11.95 6.43 -7.57
CA GLY A 102 12.67 5.28 -8.14
C GLY A 102 12.45 3.98 -7.37
N ILE A 103 12.40 4.04 -6.03
CA ILE A 103 12.10 2.89 -5.16
C ILE A 103 10.71 2.34 -5.45
N PHE A 104 9.69 3.21 -5.50
CA PHE A 104 8.31 2.81 -5.76
C PHE A 104 8.12 2.30 -7.19
N LYS A 105 8.79 2.90 -8.19
CA LYS A 105 8.75 2.38 -9.56
C LYS A 105 9.24 0.94 -9.64
N GLU A 106 10.36 0.62 -9.01
CA GLU A 106 10.92 -0.73 -8.99
C GLU A 106 9.95 -1.76 -8.43
N GLN A 107 9.27 -1.43 -7.33
CA GLN A 107 8.24 -2.28 -6.74
C GLN A 107 7.03 -2.42 -7.67
N ILE A 108 6.49 -1.30 -8.15
CA ILE A 108 5.29 -1.27 -9.00
C ILE A 108 5.52 -2.03 -10.30
N GLU A 109 6.67 -1.93 -10.93
CA GLU A 109 7.02 -2.73 -12.12
C GLU A 109 6.89 -4.24 -11.86
N GLY A 110 7.31 -4.69 -10.66
CA GLY A 110 7.12 -6.08 -10.25
C GLY A 110 5.65 -6.47 -10.09
N LEU A 111 4.83 -5.58 -9.53
CA LEU A 111 3.38 -5.79 -9.38
C LEU A 111 2.67 -5.87 -10.74
N LEU A 112 3.00 -4.97 -11.65
CA LEU A 112 2.40 -4.90 -12.98
C LEU A 112 2.78 -6.09 -13.85
N ALA A 113 4.00 -6.58 -13.73
CA ALA A 113 4.51 -7.70 -14.55
C ALA A 113 3.75 -9.01 -14.34
N GLU A 114 3.03 -9.17 -13.24
CA GLU A 114 2.18 -10.34 -12.95
C GLU A 114 0.67 -10.01 -12.97
N GLY A 115 0.33 -8.81 -13.48
CA GLY A 115 -1.05 -8.42 -13.77
C GLY A 115 -1.88 -8.08 -12.54
N ALA A 116 -1.35 -7.28 -11.62
CA ALA A 116 -2.18 -6.63 -10.60
C ALA A 116 -3.32 -5.85 -11.29
N ASP A 117 -4.55 -5.94 -10.75
CA ASP A 117 -5.73 -5.30 -11.35
C ASP A 117 -5.86 -3.83 -10.96
N LEU A 118 -5.32 -3.46 -9.80
CA LEU A 118 -5.28 -2.10 -9.26
C LEU A 118 -4.08 -1.96 -8.32
N LEU A 119 -3.80 -0.74 -7.91
CA LEU A 119 -2.77 -0.44 -6.90
C LEU A 119 -3.41 0.12 -5.62
N VAL A 120 -2.84 -0.26 -4.49
CA VAL A 120 -3.13 0.34 -3.18
C VAL A 120 -1.82 0.83 -2.59
N ILE A 121 -1.73 2.13 -2.39
CA ILE A 121 -0.64 2.80 -1.69
C ILE A 121 -1.17 3.10 -0.30
N GLU A 122 -0.73 2.37 0.73
CA GLU A 122 -1.37 2.44 2.04
C GLU A 122 -0.41 2.73 3.19
N THR A 123 -1.00 3.16 4.32
CA THR A 123 -0.27 3.39 5.58
C THR A 123 0.81 4.48 5.46
N MET A 124 0.59 5.45 4.57
CA MET A 124 1.54 6.54 4.36
C MET A 124 1.45 7.56 5.50
N MET A 125 2.57 7.82 6.17
CA MET A 125 2.70 8.75 7.28
C MET A 125 3.36 10.07 6.87
N ASP A 126 3.89 10.13 5.65
CA ASP A 126 4.53 11.28 5.03
C ASP A 126 3.86 11.59 3.70
N ILE A 127 3.34 12.81 3.55
CA ILE A 127 2.68 13.23 2.31
C ILE A 127 3.67 13.27 1.13
N GLN A 128 4.95 13.52 1.36
CA GLN A 128 5.94 13.50 0.29
C GLN A 128 6.19 12.08 -0.20
N GLU A 129 6.22 11.12 0.72
CA GLU A 129 6.36 9.71 0.36
C GLU A 129 5.12 9.20 -0.42
N ALA A 130 3.91 9.56 0.03
CA ALA A 130 2.67 9.23 -0.67
C ALA A 130 2.63 9.82 -2.09
N ARG A 131 3.11 11.08 -2.25
CA ARG A 131 3.25 11.74 -3.56
C ARG A 131 4.24 11.00 -4.46
N ALA A 132 5.41 10.64 -3.92
CA ALA A 132 6.42 9.91 -4.68
C ALA A 132 5.89 8.55 -5.19
N ALA A 133 5.19 7.81 -4.34
CA ALA A 133 4.56 6.54 -4.71
C ALA A 133 3.46 6.72 -5.78
N LEU A 134 2.62 7.74 -5.64
CA LEU A 134 1.55 8.02 -6.61
C LEU A 134 2.12 8.49 -7.95
N ILE A 135 3.14 9.34 -7.96
CA ILE A 135 3.84 9.76 -9.19
C ILE A 135 4.44 8.54 -9.88
N ALA A 136 5.15 7.67 -9.14
CA ALA A 136 5.69 6.43 -9.67
C ALA A 136 4.60 5.55 -10.34
N ALA A 137 3.43 5.43 -9.69
CA ALA A 137 2.30 4.69 -10.25
C ALA A 137 1.80 5.34 -11.54
N ARG A 138 1.58 6.66 -11.57
CA ARG A 138 1.04 7.38 -12.74
C ARG A 138 1.99 7.40 -13.94
N GLU A 139 3.29 7.37 -13.70
CA GLU A 139 4.28 7.28 -14.78
C GLU A 139 4.36 5.88 -15.40
N LEU A 140 3.99 4.83 -14.68
CA LEU A 140 4.07 3.45 -15.14
C LEU A 140 2.74 2.88 -15.66
N THR A 141 1.60 3.37 -15.14
CA THR A 141 0.31 2.74 -15.44
C THR A 141 -0.88 3.69 -15.27
N GLY A 142 -1.98 3.40 -15.96
CA GLY A 142 -3.30 3.99 -15.74
C GLY A 142 -4.21 3.16 -14.83
N LEU A 143 -3.72 2.17 -14.10
CA LEU A 143 -4.53 1.36 -13.20
C LEU A 143 -5.16 2.21 -12.10
N PHE A 144 -6.37 1.81 -11.69
CA PHE A 144 -7.05 2.41 -10.53
C PHE A 144 -6.13 2.35 -9.31
N THR A 145 -5.88 3.49 -8.69
CA THR A 145 -4.95 3.62 -7.57
C THR A 145 -5.63 4.25 -6.37
N ILE A 146 -5.71 3.48 -5.29
CA ILE A 146 -6.19 3.92 -3.99
C ILE A 146 -4.99 4.41 -3.19
N VAL A 147 -5.09 5.59 -2.57
CA VAL A 147 -4.04 6.10 -1.67
C VAL A 147 -4.62 6.37 -0.29
N THR A 148 -4.06 5.75 0.74
CA THR A 148 -4.50 5.99 2.12
C THR A 148 -3.35 6.46 3.00
N MET A 149 -3.65 7.49 3.80
CA MET A 149 -2.75 8.07 4.79
C MET A 149 -3.08 7.53 6.18
N THR A 150 -2.10 7.54 7.05
CA THR A 150 -2.27 7.19 8.47
C THR A 150 -2.22 8.45 9.31
N PHE A 151 -3.31 8.71 10.03
CA PHE A 151 -3.45 9.87 10.92
C PHE A 151 -3.47 9.41 12.37
N GLU A 152 -2.77 10.17 13.22
CA GLU A 152 -2.83 10.00 14.66
C GLU A 152 -4.18 10.55 15.22
N LYS A 153 -4.41 10.34 16.52
CA LYS A 153 -5.67 10.77 17.18
C LYS A 153 -5.96 12.27 17.10
N ASP A 154 -4.92 13.10 16.95
CA ASP A 154 -5.05 14.53 16.75
C ASP A 154 -5.49 14.93 15.33
N GLY A 155 -5.63 13.94 14.43
CA GLY A 155 -6.01 14.13 13.04
C GLY A 155 -4.86 14.59 12.14
N ARG A 156 -3.62 14.30 12.52
CA ARG A 156 -2.44 14.64 11.70
C ARG A 156 -1.58 13.41 11.45
N THR A 157 -0.87 13.42 10.32
CA THR A 157 0.22 12.47 10.09
C THR A 157 1.41 12.82 10.99
N LEU A 158 2.40 11.94 11.08
CA LEU A 158 3.63 12.20 11.86
C LEU A 158 4.33 13.51 11.43
N ASN A 159 4.22 13.90 10.16
CA ASN A 159 4.79 15.14 9.62
C ASN A 159 3.79 16.32 9.61
N GLY A 160 2.66 16.20 10.32
CA GLY A 160 1.72 17.29 10.56
C GLY A 160 0.66 17.54 9.48
N THR A 161 0.60 16.72 8.43
CA THR A 161 -0.41 16.84 7.37
C THR A 161 -1.79 16.46 7.89
N ASP A 162 -2.80 17.31 7.68
CA ASP A 162 -4.19 17.04 8.02
C ASP A 162 -4.94 16.29 6.89
N PRO A 163 -6.11 15.69 7.18
CA PRO A 163 -6.84 14.88 6.22
C PRO A 163 -7.27 15.63 4.95
N VAL A 164 -7.67 16.88 5.07
CA VAL A 164 -8.13 17.68 3.91
C VAL A 164 -6.96 18.02 3.00
N THR A 165 -5.83 18.45 3.58
CA THR A 165 -4.60 18.70 2.82
C THR A 165 -4.13 17.44 2.09
N ALA A 166 -4.14 16.28 2.75
CA ALA A 166 -3.78 15.01 2.14
C ALA A 166 -4.71 14.67 0.96
N LEU A 167 -6.03 14.76 1.17
CA LEU A 167 -7.03 14.52 0.13
C LEU A 167 -6.81 15.40 -1.10
N VAL A 168 -6.77 16.73 -0.90
CA VAL A 168 -6.64 17.70 -2.02
C VAL A 168 -5.35 17.45 -2.78
N THR A 169 -4.25 17.19 -2.08
CA THR A 169 -2.96 16.90 -2.71
C THR A 169 -3.02 15.63 -3.57
N LEU A 170 -3.51 14.52 -3.01
CA LEU A 170 -3.47 13.23 -3.67
C LEU A 170 -4.49 13.10 -4.81
N GLN A 171 -5.72 13.63 -4.64
CA GLN A 171 -6.69 13.63 -5.74
C GLN A 171 -6.25 14.53 -6.90
N SER A 172 -5.57 15.66 -6.63
CA SER A 172 -5.02 16.55 -7.66
C SER A 172 -3.85 15.92 -8.42
N LEU A 173 -3.13 14.99 -7.80
CA LEU A 173 -2.07 14.20 -8.44
C LEU A 173 -2.63 12.97 -9.19
N GLY A 174 -3.94 12.78 -9.18
CA GLY A 174 -4.59 11.73 -9.96
C GLY A 174 -4.84 10.42 -9.18
N ALA A 175 -4.87 10.41 -7.85
CA ALA A 175 -5.39 9.25 -7.11
C ALA A 175 -6.87 9.04 -7.47
N ASP A 176 -7.27 7.79 -7.73
CA ASP A 176 -8.66 7.45 -8.08
C ASP A 176 -9.55 7.27 -6.84
N ALA A 177 -8.96 7.00 -5.68
CA ALA A 177 -9.60 7.05 -4.37
C ALA A 177 -8.57 7.48 -3.32
N VAL A 178 -9.02 8.22 -2.31
CA VAL A 178 -8.16 8.70 -1.22
C VAL A 178 -8.83 8.39 0.12
N GLY A 179 -8.03 8.15 1.17
CA GLY A 179 -8.62 7.90 2.48
C GLY A 179 -7.63 7.74 3.61
N CYS A 180 -8.03 6.92 4.59
CA CYS A 180 -7.20 6.65 5.76
C CYS A 180 -7.24 5.18 6.18
N ASN A 181 -6.17 4.73 6.80
CA ASN A 181 -6.07 3.38 7.36
C ASN A 181 -5.15 3.35 8.58
N CYS A 182 -5.28 2.29 9.40
CA CYS A 182 -4.45 2.02 10.57
C CYS A 182 -4.47 3.11 11.66
N SER A 183 -3.60 2.97 12.67
CA SER A 183 -3.35 3.87 13.81
C SER A 183 -4.54 4.11 14.74
N THR A 184 -5.73 4.36 14.21
CA THR A 184 -6.93 4.70 15.00
C THR A 184 -8.09 3.76 14.70
N GLY A 185 -9.06 3.70 15.63
CA GLY A 185 -10.28 2.92 15.44
C GLY A 185 -11.32 3.61 14.54
N PRO A 186 -12.45 2.93 14.26
CA PRO A 186 -13.49 3.43 13.36
C PRO A 186 -14.04 4.81 13.74
N GLU A 187 -14.19 5.10 15.02
CA GLU A 187 -14.74 6.37 15.53
C GLU A 187 -13.86 7.57 15.15
N ASP A 188 -12.54 7.44 15.31
CA ASP A 188 -11.61 8.49 14.92
C ASP A 188 -11.55 8.64 13.40
N MET A 189 -11.54 7.51 12.65
CA MET A 189 -11.56 7.54 11.19
C MET A 189 -12.82 8.19 10.62
N MET A 190 -13.96 8.02 11.25
CA MET A 190 -15.20 8.72 10.85
C MET A 190 -15.01 10.24 10.84
N ARG A 191 -14.30 10.80 11.82
CA ARG A 191 -13.99 12.25 11.87
C ARG A 191 -13.11 12.69 10.70
N PHE A 192 -12.11 11.88 10.35
CA PHE A 192 -11.23 12.18 9.22
C PHE A 192 -11.99 12.14 7.89
N ILE A 193 -12.78 11.08 7.67
CA ILE A 193 -13.62 10.95 6.47
C ILE A 193 -14.67 12.06 6.39
N ALA A 194 -15.27 12.44 7.52
CA ALA A 194 -16.24 13.55 7.55
C ALA A 194 -15.59 14.89 7.18
N ALA A 195 -14.35 15.13 7.60
CA ALA A 195 -13.58 16.31 7.23
C ALA A 195 -13.21 16.31 5.73
N MET A 196 -12.83 15.16 5.17
CA MET A 196 -12.51 15.01 3.75
C MET A 196 -13.72 15.19 2.84
N LYS A 197 -14.90 14.65 3.24
CA LYS A 197 -16.08 14.49 2.39
C LYS A 197 -16.50 15.75 1.62
N PRO A 198 -16.53 16.98 2.21
CA PRO A 198 -16.92 18.20 1.48
C PRO A 198 -15.96 18.60 0.35
N HIS A 199 -14.73 18.10 0.37
CA HIS A 199 -13.64 18.46 -0.55
C HIS A 199 -13.29 17.33 -1.52
N ALA A 200 -13.96 16.16 -1.39
CA ALA A 200 -13.65 14.99 -2.18
C ALA A 200 -14.29 15.07 -3.57
N THR A 201 -13.47 14.89 -4.60
CA THR A 201 -13.88 14.71 -6.00
C THR A 201 -13.71 13.25 -6.45
N VAL A 202 -13.15 12.40 -5.58
CA VAL A 202 -12.93 10.97 -5.76
C VAL A 202 -13.56 10.19 -4.60
N PRO A 203 -13.82 8.88 -4.74
CA PRO A 203 -14.27 8.02 -3.64
C PRO A 203 -13.36 8.11 -2.42
N LEU A 204 -13.95 8.00 -1.23
CA LEU A 204 -13.22 7.96 0.04
C LEU A 204 -13.11 6.52 0.56
N ALA A 205 -11.92 6.12 1.00
CA ALA A 205 -11.62 4.82 1.57
C ALA A 205 -11.28 4.92 3.06
N ALA A 206 -11.81 3.98 3.86
CA ALA A 206 -11.47 3.84 5.27
C ALA A 206 -11.24 2.37 5.62
N LYS A 207 -10.10 2.09 6.27
CA LYS A 207 -9.73 0.74 6.72
C LYS A 207 -9.16 0.82 8.14
N PRO A 208 -10.03 0.70 9.17
CA PRO A 208 -9.64 0.76 10.57
C PRO A 208 -8.78 -0.44 11.01
#